data_26881bcdd0105b77b9c629463918f566
#
_entry.id   26881bcdd0105b77b9c629463918f566
#
_cell.length_a   1.000
_cell.length_b   1.000
_cell.length_c   1.000
_cell.angle_alpha   90.00
_cell.angle_beta   90.00
_cell.angle_gamma   90.00
#
_symmetry.space_group_name_H-M   'P 1'
#
loop_
_entity.id
_entity.type
_entity.pdbx_description
1 polymer ?
#
loop_
_entity_poly.entity_id
_entity_poly.type
_entity_poly.pdbx_seq_one_letter_code
_entity_poly.pdbx_strand_id
1 'polypeptide(L)'
;MLKVSVLIPVWNQESLIERAVHSIPLRDDIEIVAVDDGSTDDTLQKLMMLREERNDPNFVIISLPENKGVGNACNVCLDSASGEYVVFLGSDDYFFTEAFEEAMQLLDGTDLVYFDLRVNNGDIWKLNKTSKKVFVGAVKFMRREFVGDSRCPEIRQAEDWFFYQDLMGKNPTEAFSGLTVKHYNFPRKGSLTYIANEEKEKDEWRRR
;
A
#
# COMPACT_ATOMS: atom_id res chain seq x y z
N MET A 1 -7.96 3.44 20.82
CA MET A 1 -7.53 2.16 20.17
C MET A 1 -7.31 2.48 18.70
N LEU A 2 -6.17 2.09 18.12
CA LEU A 2 -5.87 2.34 16.71
C LEU A 2 -6.83 1.54 15.82
N LYS A 3 -7.48 2.23 14.88
CA LYS A 3 -8.43 1.63 13.94
C LYS A 3 -7.73 1.16 12.67
N VAL A 4 -6.81 1.97 12.13
CA VAL A 4 -6.12 1.70 10.88
C VAL A 4 -4.62 1.92 11.00
N SER A 5 -3.80 0.97 10.54
CA SER A 5 -2.38 1.17 10.26
C SER A 5 -2.20 1.34 8.74
N VAL A 6 -1.68 2.50 8.33
CA VAL A 6 -1.26 2.77 6.95
C VAL A 6 0.18 2.30 6.77
N LEU A 7 0.38 1.31 5.91
CA LEU A 7 1.65 0.63 5.69
C LEU A 7 2.33 1.18 4.44
N ILE A 8 3.52 1.76 4.60
CA ILE A 8 4.29 2.40 3.53
C ILE A 8 5.64 1.71 3.36
N PRO A 9 5.75 0.65 2.55
CA PRO A 9 7.05 0.16 2.13
C PRO A 9 7.67 1.19 1.16
N VAL A 10 8.92 1.59 1.38
CA VAL A 10 9.55 2.64 0.59
C VAL A 10 11.02 2.32 0.31
N TRP A 11 11.46 2.64 -0.91
CA TRP A 11 12.86 2.59 -1.33
C TRP A 11 13.12 3.63 -2.42
N ASN A 12 14.05 4.55 -2.17
CA ASN A 12 14.47 5.61 -3.09
C ASN A 12 13.29 6.41 -3.66
N GLN A 13 12.54 7.07 -2.79
CA GLN A 13 11.36 7.87 -3.14
C GLN A 13 11.40 9.29 -2.51
N GLU A 14 12.59 9.88 -2.36
CA GLU A 14 12.78 11.20 -1.75
C GLU A 14 11.87 12.29 -2.33
N SER A 15 11.55 12.20 -3.63
CA SER A 15 10.74 13.19 -4.34
C SER A 15 9.21 12.97 -4.21
N LEU A 16 8.76 11.82 -3.73
CA LEU A 16 7.34 11.43 -3.75
C LEU A 16 6.76 11.13 -2.39
N ILE A 17 7.58 10.68 -1.43
CA ILE A 17 7.13 10.21 -0.12
C ILE A 17 6.38 11.28 0.70
N GLU A 18 6.73 12.55 0.54
CA GLU A 18 6.08 13.67 1.21
C GLU A 18 4.58 13.73 0.89
N ARG A 19 4.22 13.63 -0.40
CA ARG A 19 2.82 13.62 -0.84
C ARG A 19 2.05 12.43 -0.27
N ALA A 20 2.67 11.24 -0.25
CA ALA A 20 2.06 10.05 0.31
C ALA A 20 1.72 10.24 1.79
N VAL A 21 2.69 10.71 2.59
CA VAL A 21 2.52 10.93 4.03
C VAL A 21 1.49 12.03 4.33
N HIS A 22 1.53 13.17 3.61
CA HIS A 22 0.59 14.27 3.82
C HIS A 22 -0.85 13.92 3.44
N SER A 23 -1.07 12.90 2.59
CA SER A 23 -2.41 12.45 2.21
C SER A 23 -3.12 11.65 3.31
N ILE A 24 -2.39 11.20 4.34
CA ILE A 24 -2.94 10.43 5.44
C ILE A 24 -3.50 11.38 6.49
N PRO A 25 -4.78 11.25 6.90
CA PRO A 25 -5.35 12.11 7.94
C PRO A 25 -4.54 12.05 9.25
N LEU A 26 -4.36 13.20 9.90
CA LEU A 26 -3.79 13.25 11.26
C LEU A 26 -4.89 12.99 12.28
N ARG A 27 -4.93 11.77 12.82
CA ARG A 27 -5.97 11.30 13.76
C ARG A 27 -5.37 10.33 14.77
N ASP A 28 -5.90 10.35 15.99
CA ASP A 28 -5.43 9.49 17.09
C ASP A 28 -5.73 7.98 16.86
N ASP A 29 -6.64 7.67 15.93
CA ASP A 29 -7.02 6.29 15.59
C ASP A 29 -6.35 5.76 14.30
N ILE A 30 -5.41 6.52 13.73
CA ILE A 30 -4.59 6.11 12.58
C ILE A 30 -3.13 5.99 13.01
N GLU A 31 -2.48 4.93 12.56
CA GLU A 31 -1.05 4.70 12.67
C GLU A 31 -0.41 4.74 11.28
N ILE A 32 0.77 5.31 11.18
CA ILE A 32 1.61 5.23 9.99
C ILE A 32 2.81 4.32 10.31
N VAL A 33 3.00 3.28 9.53
CA VAL A 33 4.18 2.42 9.60
C VAL A 33 4.93 2.53 8.28
N ALA A 34 6.00 3.34 8.25
CA ALA A 34 6.88 3.49 7.11
C ALA A 34 8.14 2.63 7.29
N VAL A 35 8.38 1.74 6.33
CA VAL A 35 9.58 0.88 6.31
C VAL A 35 10.46 1.29 5.13
N ASP A 36 11.59 1.91 5.45
CA ASP A 36 12.64 2.24 4.51
C ASP A 36 13.51 1.01 4.23
N ASP A 37 13.41 0.46 3.02
CA ASP A 37 14.11 -0.75 2.58
C ASP A 37 15.56 -0.44 2.15
N GLY A 38 16.33 0.24 3.02
CA GLY A 38 17.72 0.55 2.78
C GLY A 38 17.91 1.56 1.64
N SER A 39 17.18 2.67 1.65
CA SER A 39 17.34 3.74 0.65
C SER A 39 18.72 4.34 0.65
N THR A 40 19.19 4.74 -0.54
CA THR A 40 20.50 5.37 -0.79
C THR A 40 20.39 6.87 -1.11
N ASP A 41 19.15 7.37 -1.26
CA ASP A 41 18.80 8.79 -1.41
C ASP A 41 18.33 9.38 -0.06
N ASP A 42 17.78 10.58 -0.06
CA ASP A 42 17.33 11.28 1.14
C ASP A 42 15.95 10.82 1.67
N THR A 43 15.44 9.67 1.21
CA THR A 43 14.11 9.14 1.61
C THR A 43 13.97 9.01 3.13
N LEU A 44 14.93 8.38 3.81
CA LEU A 44 14.89 8.19 5.27
C LEU A 44 14.90 9.53 6.02
N GLN A 45 15.76 10.47 5.58
CA GLN A 45 15.81 11.80 6.19
C GLN A 45 14.49 12.53 6.06
N LYS A 46 13.85 12.47 4.87
CA LYS A 46 12.53 13.05 4.66
C LYS A 46 11.46 12.42 5.54
N LEU A 47 11.44 11.11 5.71
CA LEU A 47 10.52 10.44 6.63
C LEU A 47 10.66 10.96 8.06
N MET A 48 11.90 11.12 8.53
CA MET A 48 12.18 11.67 9.86
C MET A 48 11.68 13.10 10.00
N MET A 49 11.93 13.96 9.01
CA MET A 49 11.43 15.35 8.99
C MET A 49 9.89 15.39 8.98
N LEU A 50 9.24 14.57 8.17
CA LEU A 50 7.78 14.49 8.10
C LEU A 50 7.16 14.04 9.42
N ARG A 51 7.77 13.09 10.12
CA ARG A 51 7.32 12.68 11.46
C ARG A 51 7.41 13.83 12.46
N GLU A 52 8.51 14.57 12.47
CA GLU A 52 8.68 15.75 13.34
C GLU A 52 7.67 16.85 13.01
N GLU A 53 7.50 17.17 11.72
CA GLU A 53 6.52 18.16 11.23
C GLU A 53 5.08 17.82 11.65
N ARG A 54 4.68 16.55 11.46
CA ARG A 54 3.34 16.08 11.83
C ARG A 54 3.13 16.03 13.32
N ASN A 55 4.21 15.94 14.10
CA ASN A 55 4.16 15.73 15.56
C ASN A 55 3.18 14.59 15.93
N ASP A 56 3.23 13.51 15.14
CA ASP A 56 2.32 12.38 15.22
C ASP A 56 2.96 11.24 16.04
N PRO A 57 2.46 10.95 17.25
CA PRO A 57 3.04 9.90 18.09
C PRO A 57 2.83 8.50 17.51
N ASN A 58 1.88 8.34 16.58
CA ASN A 58 1.57 7.09 15.91
C ASN A 58 2.32 6.92 14.57
N PHE A 59 3.32 7.76 14.28
CA PHE A 59 4.14 7.61 13.08
C PHE A 59 5.43 6.84 13.39
N VAL A 60 5.41 5.55 13.07
CA VAL A 60 6.55 4.62 13.23
C VAL A 60 7.38 4.61 11.94
N ILE A 61 8.70 4.75 12.07
CA ILE A 61 9.67 4.64 10.98
C ILE A 61 10.65 3.52 11.32
N ILE A 62 10.82 2.58 10.39
CA ILE A 62 11.77 1.48 10.49
C ILE A 62 12.70 1.56 9.29
N SER A 63 14.01 1.61 9.55
CA SER A 63 15.04 1.59 8.50
C SER A 63 15.73 0.25 8.48
N LEU A 64 15.73 -0.40 7.32
CA LEU A 64 16.46 -1.65 7.10
C LEU A 64 17.91 -1.34 6.66
N PRO A 65 18.88 -2.18 7.04
CA PRO A 65 20.29 -1.92 6.74
C PRO A 65 20.62 -2.06 5.24
N GLU A 66 19.79 -2.76 4.47
CA GLU A 66 19.97 -3.03 3.05
C GLU A 66 18.64 -3.29 2.37
N ASN A 67 18.58 -3.07 1.05
CA ASN A 67 17.40 -3.39 0.25
C ASN A 67 17.23 -4.91 0.11
N LYS A 68 16.11 -5.42 0.64
CA LYS A 68 15.69 -6.83 0.53
C LYS A 68 14.47 -7.02 -0.36
N GLY A 69 13.95 -5.94 -0.92
CA GLY A 69 12.81 -5.95 -1.83
C GLY A 69 11.47 -5.65 -1.15
N VAL A 70 10.52 -5.23 -1.99
CA VAL A 70 9.21 -4.75 -1.54
C VAL A 70 8.46 -5.77 -0.68
N GLY A 71 8.52 -7.06 -1.00
CA GLY A 71 7.87 -8.12 -0.21
C GLY A 71 8.37 -8.16 1.24
N ASN A 72 9.71 -8.06 1.45
CA ASN A 72 10.28 -7.98 2.79
C ASN A 72 9.84 -6.72 3.53
N ALA A 73 9.88 -5.55 2.88
CA ALA A 73 9.44 -4.30 3.49
C ALA A 73 7.93 -4.35 3.86
N CYS A 74 7.08 -4.94 3.01
CA CYS A 74 5.67 -5.18 3.31
C CYS A 74 5.49 -6.06 4.56
N ASN A 75 6.29 -7.12 4.70
CA ASN A 75 6.22 -8.01 5.84
C ASN A 75 6.61 -7.30 7.13
N VAL A 76 7.68 -6.50 7.11
CA VAL A 76 8.09 -5.69 8.27
C VAL A 76 7.00 -4.67 8.63
N CYS A 77 6.33 -4.07 7.64
CA CYS A 77 5.16 -3.22 7.88
C CYS A 77 4.04 -3.99 8.61
N LEU A 78 3.68 -5.18 8.12
CA LEU A 78 2.63 -6.02 8.71
C LEU A 78 2.96 -6.45 10.14
N ASP A 79 4.22 -6.83 10.40
CA ASP A 79 4.69 -7.25 11.73
C ASP A 79 4.68 -6.11 12.75
N SER A 80 4.83 -4.87 12.28
CA SER A 80 4.90 -3.67 13.12
C SER A 80 3.54 -2.99 13.31
N ALA A 81 2.53 -3.38 12.55
CA ALA A 81 1.18 -2.78 12.60
C ALA A 81 0.44 -3.15 13.87
N SER A 82 -0.25 -2.18 14.49
CA SER A 82 -1.04 -2.37 15.70
C SER A 82 -2.53 -2.03 15.54
N GLY A 83 -2.93 -1.40 14.43
CA GLY A 83 -4.33 -1.09 14.12
C GLY A 83 -5.20 -2.34 13.94
N GLU A 84 -6.51 -2.16 14.11
CA GLU A 84 -7.50 -3.23 13.84
C GLU A 84 -7.51 -3.62 12.35
N TYR A 85 -7.33 -2.64 11.47
CA TYR A 85 -7.17 -2.82 10.04
C TYR A 85 -5.80 -2.34 9.56
N VAL A 86 -5.34 -2.93 8.47
CA VAL A 86 -4.13 -2.49 7.76
C VAL A 86 -4.49 -2.11 6.31
N VAL A 87 -3.80 -1.13 5.76
CA VAL A 87 -3.93 -0.73 4.35
C VAL A 87 -2.56 -0.34 3.81
N PHE A 88 -2.18 -0.87 2.67
CA PHE A 88 -0.94 -0.48 1.99
C PHE A 88 -1.12 0.82 1.21
N LEU A 89 -0.14 1.70 1.31
CA LEU A 89 0.02 2.88 0.48
C LEU A 89 1.38 2.82 -0.21
N GLY A 90 1.38 2.75 -1.55
CA GLY A 90 2.62 2.91 -2.31
C GLY A 90 3.23 4.28 -2.03
N SER A 91 4.54 4.33 -1.83
CA SER A 91 5.26 5.58 -1.52
C SER A 91 5.19 6.64 -2.62
N ASP A 92 4.72 6.27 -3.81
CA ASP A 92 4.48 7.12 -4.97
C ASP A 92 2.99 7.44 -5.22
N ASP A 93 2.09 6.85 -4.43
CA ASP A 93 0.64 7.07 -4.45
C ASP A 93 0.21 8.12 -3.40
N TYR A 94 -1.09 8.40 -3.32
CA TYR A 94 -1.67 9.19 -2.23
C TYR A 94 -3.17 8.88 -2.06
N PHE A 95 -3.68 9.12 -0.86
CA PHE A 95 -5.12 9.01 -0.59
C PHE A 95 -5.84 10.34 -0.88
N PHE A 96 -7.13 10.22 -1.22
CA PHE A 96 -8.07 11.32 -1.12
C PHE A 96 -8.60 11.33 0.32
N THR A 97 -8.15 12.29 1.12
CA THR A 97 -8.31 12.30 2.58
C THR A 97 -9.75 12.11 3.03
N GLU A 98 -10.70 12.85 2.45
CA GLU A 98 -12.12 12.76 2.80
C GLU A 98 -12.70 11.38 2.45
N ALA A 99 -12.36 10.84 1.28
CA ALA A 99 -12.83 9.52 0.85
C ALA A 99 -12.20 8.40 1.69
N PHE A 100 -10.96 8.57 2.15
CA PHE A 100 -10.32 7.64 3.07
C PHE A 100 -11.06 7.63 4.43
N GLU A 101 -11.36 8.80 4.99
CA GLU A 101 -12.10 8.91 6.25
C GLU A 101 -13.52 8.34 6.14
N GLU A 102 -14.21 8.56 5.01
CA GLU A 102 -15.51 7.96 4.74
C GLU A 102 -15.42 6.43 4.65
N ALA A 103 -14.40 5.91 3.97
CA ALA A 103 -14.17 4.47 3.87
C ALA A 103 -13.87 3.82 5.22
N MET A 104 -13.20 4.52 6.15
CA MET A 104 -12.98 4.03 7.52
C MET A 104 -14.28 3.77 8.27
N GLN A 105 -15.37 4.47 7.97
CA GLN A 105 -16.68 4.25 8.60
C GLN A 105 -17.31 2.91 8.22
N LEU A 106 -16.83 2.28 7.13
CA LEU A 106 -17.29 0.98 6.65
C LEU A 106 -16.54 -0.20 7.26
N LEU A 107 -15.56 0.07 8.14
CA LEU A 107 -14.75 -0.97 8.79
C LEU A 107 -15.49 -1.52 10.02
N ASP A 108 -16.32 -2.53 9.78
CA ASP A 108 -17.31 -3.08 10.71
C ASP A 108 -17.03 -4.53 11.16
N GLY A 109 -15.80 -5.03 10.91
CA GLY A 109 -15.41 -6.43 11.15
C GLY A 109 -15.28 -7.25 9.87
N THR A 110 -15.67 -6.71 8.71
CA THR A 110 -15.44 -7.33 7.39
C THR A 110 -13.95 -7.53 7.14
N ASP A 111 -13.54 -8.71 6.66
CA ASP A 111 -12.13 -9.07 6.50
C ASP A 111 -11.41 -8.22 5.45
N LEU A 112 -12.03 -7.98 4.30
CA LEU A 112 -11.50 -7.18 3.20
C LEU A 112 -12.51 -6.13 2.72
N VAL A 113 -12.16 -4.85 2.81
CA VAL A 113 -12.99 -3.74 2.33
C VAL A 113 -12.27 -3.05 1.17
N TYR A 114 -12.74 -3.28 -0.05
CA TYR A 114 -12.15 -2.75 -1.27
C TYR A 114 -12.59 -1.32 -1.56
N PHE A 115 -11.71 -0.54 -2.21
CA PHE A 115 -11.98 0.82 -2.68
C PHE A 115 -11.48 1.02 -4.11
N ASP A 116 -12.07 2.00 -4.79
CA ASP A 116 -11.74 2.36 -6.16
C ASP A 116 -10.45 3.21 -6.22
N LEU A 117 -9.79 3.19 -7.38
CA LEU A 117 -8.58 3.96 -7.66
C LEU A 117 -8.82 5.00 -8.75
N ARG A 118 -8.15 6.15 -8.66
CA ARG A 118 -7.98 7.08 -9.78
C ARG A 118 -6.54 6.99 -10.29
N VAL A 119 -6.37 6.91 -11.61
CA VAL A 119 -5.03 6.89 -12.26
C VAL A 119 -4.71 8.22 -12.90
N ASN A 120 -3.46 8.40 -13.38
CA ASN A 120 -2.91 9.67 -13.86
C ASN A 120 -3.70 10.34 -14.99
N ASN A 121 -4.36 9.57 -15.87
CA ASN A 121 -5.19 10.10 -16.94
C ASN A 121 -6.60 10.52 -16.48
N GLY A 122 -6.91 10.37 -15.18
CA GLY A 122 -8.19 10.69 -14.57
C GLY A 122 -9.21 9.55 -14.54
N ASP A 123 -8.93 8.42 -15.18
CA ASP A 123 -9.81 7.26 -15.16
C ASP A 123 -9.97 6.71 -13.74
N ILE A 124 -11.17 6.21 -13.46
CA ILE A 124 -11.46 5.50 -12.20
C ILE A 124 -11.53 4.00 -12.46
N TRP A 125 -10.65 3.26 -11.80
CA TRP A 125 -10.69 1.81 -11.78
C TRP A 125 -11.57 1.33 -10.65
N LYS A 126 -12.78 0.89 -11.02
CA LYS A 126 -13.78 0.42 -10.07
C LYS A 126 -13.54 -1.02 -9.63
N LEU A 127 -13.49 -1.22 -8.32
CA LEU A 127 -13.34 -2.54 -7.74
C LEU A 127 -14.70 -3.18 -7.45
N ASN A 128 -14.83 -4.44 -7.87
CA ASN A 128 -16.00 -5.28 -7.67
C ASN A 128 -15.58 -6.76 -7.67
N LYS A 129 -16.51 -7.68 -7.49
CA LYS A 129 -16.24 -9.14 -7.44
C LYS A 129 -15.46 -9.68 -8.64
N THR A 130 -15.53 -9.03 -9.80
CA THR A 130 -14.83 -9.44 -11.01
C THR A 130 -13.47 -8.77 -11.13
N SER A 131 -13.40 -7.44 -11.01
CA SER A 131 -12.18 -6.65 -11.21
C SER A 131 -11.14 -6.83 -10.09
N LYS A 132 -11.53 -7.21 -8.87
CA LYS A 132 -10.59 -7.47 -7.75
C LYS A 132 -9.51 -8.51 -8.06
N LYS A 133 -9.77 -9.39 -9.03
CA LYS A 133 -8.80 -10.40 -9.48
C LYS A 133 -7.66 -9.81 -10.33
N VAL A 134 -7.85 -8.61 -10.85
CA VAL A 134 -6.85 -7.90 -11.67
C VAL A 134 -6.09 -6.89 -10.82
N PHE A 135 -6.76 -6.26 -9.85
CA PHE A 135 -6.18 -5.25 -8.99
C PHE A 135 -5.95 -5.83 -7.59
N VAL A 136 -4.84 -6.55 -7.41
CA VAL A 136 -4.60 -7.32 -6.18
C VAL A 136 -3.81 -6.56 -5.11
N GLY A 137 -3.07 -5.53 -5.49
CA GLY A 137 -2.19 -4.79 -4.60
C GLY A 137 -2.90 -3.90 -3.57
N ALA A 138 -2.42 -2.68 -3.39
CA ALA A 138 -2.83 -1.74 -2.35
C ALA A 138 -4.21 -1.08 -2.66
N VAL A 139 -5.28 -1.85 -2.67
CA VAL A 139 -6.66 -1.44 -3.07
C VAL A 139 -7.72 -1.80 -2.03
N LYS A 140 -7.32 -2.13 -0.79
CA LYS A 140 -8.25 -2.60 0.24
C LYS A 140 -7.71 -2.36 1.64
N PHE A 141 -8.63 -2.13 2.57
CA PHE A 141 -8.39 -2.34 4.00
C PHE A 141 -8.51 -3.83 4.30
N MET A 142 -7.64 -4.33 5.14
CA MET A 142 -7.60 -5.73 5.54
C MET A 142 -7.66 -5.81 7.06
N ARG A 143 -8.60 -6.57 7.62
CA ARG A 143 -8.66 -6.79 9.07
C ARG A 143 -7.41 -7.55 9.51
N ARG A 144 -6.62 -6.94 10.40
CA ARG A 144 -5.30 -7.45 10.77
C ARG A 144 -5.33 -8.86 11.37
N GLU A 145 -6.34 -9.15 12.18
CA GLU A 145 -6.57 -10.50 12.72
C GLU A 145 -6.80 -11.54 11.61
N PHE A 146 -7.54 -11.18 10.56
CA PHE A 146 -7.75 -12.04 9.39
C PHE A 146 -6.46 -12.25 8.58
N VAL A 147 -5.66 -11.20 8.41
CA VAL A 147 -4.34 -11.32 7.77
C VAL A 147 -3.49 -12.35 8.53
N GLY A 148 -3.45 -12.26 9.87
CA GLY A 148 -2.73 -13.22 10.70
C GLY A 148 -1.28 -13.39 10.26
N ASP A 149 -0.89 -14.65 10.02
CA ASP A 149 0.48 -15.02 9.60
C ASP A 149 0.71 -14.98 8.09
N SER A 150 -0.27 -14.50 7.27
CA SER A 150 -0.07 -14.31 5.84
C SER A 150 1.02 -13.28 5.58
N ARG A 151 1.97 -13.61 4.70
CA ARG A 151 3.08 -12.71 4.34
C ARG A 151 3.31 -12.71 2.83
N CYS A 152 3.87 -11.60 2.35
CA CYS A 152 4.35 -11.50 0.98
C CYS A 152 5.56 -12.44 0.81
N PRO A 153 5.63 -13.24 -0.25
CA PRO A 153 6.83 -14.03 -0.52
C PRO A 153 8.01 -13.10 -0.86
N GLU A 154 9.22 -13.50 -0.50
CA GLU A 154 10.45 -12.79 -0.82
C GLU A 154 10.87 -13.01 -2.27
N ILE A 155 10.03 -12.55 -3.19
CA ILE A 155 10.27 -12.61 -4.64
C ILE A 155 10.29 -11.21 -5.24
N ARG A 156 10.94 -11.07 -6.37
CA ARG A 156 11.18 -9.75 -6.98
C ARG A 156 9.94 -9.13 -7.61
N GLN A 157 8.97 -9.94 -8.05
CA GLN A 157 7.75 -9.50 -8.73
C GLN A 157 6.57 -10.39 -8.37
N ALA A 158 5.36 -9.82 -8.39
CA ALA A 158 4.11 -10.50 -8.09
C ALA A 158 3.95 -10.97 -6.63
N GLU A 159 4.70 -10.39 -5.68
CA GLU A 159 4.58 -10.66 -4.24
C GLU A 159 3.16 -10.35 -3.74
N ASP A 160 2.54 -9.30 -4.25
CA ASP A 160 1.17 -8.87 -3.95
C ASP A 160 0.12 -9.88 -4.47
N TRP A 161 0.38 -10.51 -5.63
CA TRP A 161 -0.48 -11.55 -6.17
C TRP A 161 -0.50 -12.80 -5.27
N PHE A 162 0.64 -13.29 -4.86
CA PHE A 162 0.73 -14.47 -4.00
C PHE A 162 0.14 -14.20 -2.62
N PHE A 163 0.43 -13.02 -2.04
CA PHE A 163 -0.20 -12.58 -0.80
C PHE A 163 -1.73 -12.54 -0.92
N TYR A 164 -2.26 -11.98 -2.02
CA TYR A 164 -3.69 -11.97 -2.30
C TYR A 164 -4.25 -13.40 -2.41
N GLN A 165 -3.58 -14.32 -3.10
CA GLN A 165 -4.04 -15.71 -3.22
C GLN A 165 -4.11 -16.40 -1.86
N ASP A 166 -3.14 -16.17 -0.98
CA ASP A 166 -3.15 -16.71 0.38
C ASP A 166 -4.34 -16.19 1.19
N LEU A 167 -4.60 -14.88 1.13
CA LEU A 167 -5.78 -14.29 1.77
C LEU A 167 -7.09 -14.88 1.22
N MET A 168 -7.21 -15.02 -0.09
CA MET A 168 -8.42 -15.58 -0.71
C MET A 168 -8.62 -17.06 -0.37
N GLY A 169 -7.54 -17.81 -0.15
CA GLY A 169 -7.58 -19.20 0.32
C GLY A 169 -8.25 -19.38 1.69
N LYS A 170 -8.30 -18.31 2.50
CA LYS A 170 -8.95 -18.27 3.82
C LYS A 170 -10.46 -17.98 3.76
N ASN A 171 -11.04 -17.80 2.56
CA ASN A 171 -12.46 -17.48 2.33
C ASN A 171 -12.93 -16.22 3.09
N PRO A 172 -12.36 -15.03 2.82
CA PRO A 172 -12.69 -13.80 3.52
C PRO A 172 -14.13 -13.36 3.33
N THR A 173 -14.67 -12.66 4.32
CA THR A 173 -15.80 -11.76 4.11
C THR A 173 -15.32 -10.51 3.35
N GLU A 174 -16.10 -10.04 2.38
CA GLU A 174 -15.68 -8.98 1.47
C GLU A 174 -16.75 -7.91 1.30
N ALA A 175 -16.34 -6.64 1.33
CA ALA A 175 -17.16 -5.49 0.99
C ALA A 175 -16.48 -4.61 -0.07
N PHE A 176 -17.28 -3.83 -0.80
CA PHE A 176 -16.81 -2.90 -1.82
C PHE A 176 -17.42 -1.53 -1.50
N SER A 177 -16.57 -0.57 -1.14
CA SER A 177 -17.01 0.76 -0.69
C SER A 177 -17.65 1.58 -1.81
N GLY A 178 -17.21 1.38 -3.05
CA GLY A 178 -17.57 2.23 -4.19
C GLY A 178 -16.97 3.65 -4.12
N LEU A 179 -16.11 3.92 -3.13
CA LEU A 179 -15.43 5.19 -2.93
C LEU A 179 -14.07 5.18 -3.66
N THR A 180 -13.76 6.27 -4.34
CA THR A 180 -12.42 6.47 -4.93
C THR A 180 -11.49 7.00 -3.85
N VAL A 181 -10.79 6.08 -3.17
CA VAL A 181 -10.00 6.40 -1.97
C VAL A 181 -8.55 6.77 -2.30
N LYS A 182 -8.00 6.21 -3.37
CA LYS A 182 -6.57 6.34 -3.66
C LYS A 182 -6.31 6.81 -5.08
N HIS A 183 -5.35 7.73 -5.23
CA HIS A 183 -4.71 8.01 -6.50
C HIS A 183 -3.56 7.02 -6.70
N TYR A 184 -3.62 6.25 -7.77
CA TYR A 184 -2.57 5.35 -8.20
C TYR A 184 -1.70 6.04 -9.27
N ASN A 185 -0.44 6.25 -8.96
CA ASN A 185 0.51 6.94 -9.84
C ASN A 185 0.93 6.05 -11.02
N PHE A 186 -0.02 5.78 -11.91
CA PHE A 186 0.15 4.88 -13.05
C PHE A 186 -0.39 5.51 -14.36
N PRO A 187 0.30 5.38 -15.51
CA PRO A 187 1.65 4.80 -15.64
C PRO A 187 2.73 5.77 -15.10
N ARG A 188 3.77 5.24 -14.47
CA ARG A 188 4.93 6.02 -14.02
C ARG A 188 6.22 5.33 -14.51
N LYS A 189 6.98 6.03 -15.36
CA LYS A 189 8.28 5.54 -15.85
C LYS A 189 9.22 5.27 -14.66
N GLY A 190 9.85 4.10 -14.66
CA GLY A 190 10.74 3.66 -13.59
C GLY A 190 10.05 3.01 -12.39
N SER A 191 8.70 2.90 -12.34
CA SER A 191 8.03 2.06 -11.36
C SER A 191 8.23 0.56 -11.68
N LEU A 192 8.13 -0.30 -10.66
CA LEU A 192 8.24 -1.75 -10.85
C LEU A 192 7.23 -2.28 -11.89
N THR A 193 5.99 -1.81 -11.83
CA THR A 193 4.92 -2.18 -12.78
C THR A 193 5.25 -1.72 -14.20
N TYR A 194 5.82 -0.52 -14.37
CA TYR A 194 6.20 0.01 -15.68
C TYR A 194 7.36 -0.82 -16.28
N ILE A 195 8.38 -1.12 -15.48
CA ILE A 195 9.54 -1.93 -15.89
C ILE A 195 9.09 -3.35 -16.31
N ALA A 196 8.22 -3.98 -15.51
CA ALA A 196 7.67 -5.30 -15.81
C ALA A 196 6.90 -5.33 -17.14
N ASN A 197 6.13 -4.29 -17.44
CA ASN A 197 5.41 -4.17 -18.71
C ASN A 197 6.37 -3.99 -19.90
N GLU A 198 7.41 -3.14 -19.77
CA GLU A 198 8.42 -2.99 -20.84
C GLU A 198 9.18 -4.29 -21.11
N GLU A 199 9.53 -5.05 -20.07
CA GLU A 199 10.20 -6.35 -20.21
C GLU A 199 9.29 -7.36 -20.93
N LYS A 200 8.02 -7.41 -20.56
CA LYS A 200 7.02 -8.27 -21.22
C LYS A 200 6.85 -7.93 -22.70
N GLU A 201 6.73 -6.66 -23.06
CA GLU A 201 6.64 -6.20 -24.45
C GLU A 201 7.89 -6.58 -25.26
N LYS A 202 9.10 -6.43 -24.68
CA LYS A 202 10.36 -6.86 -25.30
C LYS A 202 10.40 -8.37 -25.55
N ASP A 203 9.91 -9.17 -24.61
CA ASP A 203 9.88 -10.63 -24.75
C ASP A 203 8.84 -11.09 -25.77
N GLU A 204 7.68 -10.45 -25.85
CA GLU A 204 6.69 -10.71 -26.90
C GLU A 204 7.24 -10.35 -28.29
N TRP A 205 8.01 -9.26 -28.41
CA TRP A 205 8.64 -8.85 -29.65
C TRP A 205 9.73 -9.84 -30.11
N ARG A 206 10.50 -10.41 -29.16
CA ARG A 206 11.53 -11.43 -29.45
C ARG A 206 10.95 -12.78 -29.89
N ARG A 207 9.67 -13.05 -29.60
CA ARG A 207 8.97 -14.28 -29.96
C ARG A 207 8.24 -14.20 -31.32
N ARG A 208 8.17 -13.02 -31.92
CA ARG A 208 7.63 -12.75 -33.25
C ARG A 208 8.75 -12.75 -34.30
#